data_27fdffef1af294bbd7b10dafcd8ffed5
#
_entry.id   27fdffef1af294bbd7b10dafcd8ffed5
#
_cell.length_a   1.000
_cell.length_b   1.000
_cell.length_c   1.000
_cell.angle_alpha   90.00
_cell.angle_beta   90.00
_cell.angle_gamma   90.00
#
_symmetry.space_group_name_H-M   'P 1'
#
loop_
_entity.id
_entity.type
_entity.pdbx_description
1 polymer ?
#
loop_
_entity_poly.entity_id
_entity_poly.type
_entity_poly.pdbx_seq_one_letter_code
_entity_poly.pdbx_strand_id
1 'polypeptide(L)'
;MKKLVFTVIAASALLSCKEETIKEEKIVLKYPETKQVDTTDTYFGTEVKDPYRWLEDDKSAETAAWVKAENQVTFGYLEKIPFRKELKERLEKVWNYEKISAPFKEGNYTYYFKNNGLQNQSVLYRKDKSGKEELFLDPNTFSSDGTTSLSSVEFSKDGSLVAYSISEAGSDWNKIIILNAIKSKN
;
A
#
# COMPACT_ATOMS: atom_id res chain seq x y z
N MET A 1 -10.53 -56.58 -39.60
CA MET A 1 -9.43 -55.64 -39.33
C MET A 1 -9.89 -54.25 -38.89
N LYS A 2 -11.02 -53.70 -39.37
CA LYS A 2 -11.50 -52.35 -38.94
C LYS A 2 -11.96 -52.22 -37.46
N LYS A 3 -12.43 -53.30 -36.84
CA LYS A 3 -12.89 -53.30 -35.43
C LYS A 3 -11.76 -53.34 -34.41
N LEU A 4 -10.58 -53.87 -34.77
CA LEU A 4 -9.40 -53.93 -33.86
C LEU A 4 -8.70 -52.59 -33.73
N VAL A 5 -8.71 -51.76 -34.76
CA VAL A 5 -8.10 -50.41 -34.76
C VAL A 5 -8.88 -49.44 -33.85
N PHE A 6 -10.20 -49.57 -33.80
CA PHE A 6 -11.05 -48.72 -32.95
C PHE A 6 -10.85 -49.00 -31.45
N THR A 7 -10.60 -50.26 -31.07
CA THR A 7 -10.38 -50.67 -29.68
C THR A 7 -9.03 -50.19 -29.14
N VAL A 8 -7.99 -50.12 -29.97
CA VAL A 8 -6.67 -49.63 -29.59
C VAL A 8 -6.65 -48.11 -29.38
N ILE A 9 -7.41 -47.32 -30.20
CA ILE A 9 -7.52 -45.87 -30.04
C ILE A 9 -8.31 -45.49 -28.78
N ALA A 10 -9.32 -46.28 -28.40
CA ALA A 10 -10.08 -46.05 -27.16
C ALA A 10 -9.29 -46.36 -25.90
N ALA A 11 -8.34 -47.30 -25.93
CA ALA A 11 -7.49 -47.69 -24.81
C ALA A 11 -6.37 -46.65 -24.53
N SER A 12 -5.88 -45.95 -25.58
CA SER A 12 -4.85 -44.91 -25.40
C SER A 12 -5.37 -43.59 -24.83
N ALA A 13 -6.67 -43.32 -24.86
CA ALA A 13 -7.29 -42.12 -24.28
C ALA A 13 -7.42 -42.19 -22.72
N LEU A 14 -7.25 -43.35 -22.11
CA LEU A 14 -7.38 -43.48 -20.65
C LEU A 14 -6.05 -43.34 -19.87
N LEU A 15 -4.93 -43.04 -20.56
CA LEU A 15 -3.61 -42.91 -19.92
C LEU A 15 -3.19 -41.45 -19.69
N SER A 16 -4.05 -40.47 -19.94
CA SER A 16 -3.71 -39.06 -19.91
C SER A 16 -4.33 -38.31 -18.75
N CYS A 17 -4.17 -38.79 -17.52
CA CYS A 17 -4.29 -37.95 -16.33
C CYS A 17 -3.48 -38.61 -15.19
N LYS A 18 -2.18 -38.32 -15.17
CA LYS A 18 -1.47 -38.34 -13.91
C LYS A 18 -1.73 -36.98 -13.26
N GLU A 19 -2.70 -36.90 -12.37
CA GLU A 19 -2.73 -35.83 -11.37
C GLU A 19 -1.45 -35.99 -10.53
N GLU A 20 -0.46 -35.16 -10.81
CA GLU A 20 0.58 -34.90 -9.82
C GLU A 20 -0.12 -34.21 -8.65
N THR A 21 -0.47 -34.97 -7.64
CA THR A 21 -0.84 -34.47 -6.33
C THR A 21 0.38 -33.69 -5.81
N ILE A 22 0.40 -32.38 -6.01
CA ILE A 22 1.33 -31.49 -5.31
C ILE A 22 1.02 -31.72 -3.83
N LYS A 23 1.88 -32.44 -3.13
CA LYS A 23 1.83 -32.51 -1.67
C LYS A 23 2.14 -31.09 -1.18
N GLU A 24 1.10 -30.36 -0.83
CA GLU A 24 1.28 -29.11 -0.09
C GLU A 24 1.97 -29.44 1.22
N GLU A 25 3.26 -29.15 1.32
CA GLU A 25 3.95 -29.13 2.61
C GLU A 25 3.28 -28.06 3.47
N LYS A 26 2.60 -28.51 4.52
CA LYS A 26 1.96 -27.60 5.46
C LYS A 26 3.04 -26.82 6.21
N ILE A 27 3.26 -25.58 5.80
CA ILE A 27 4.24 -24.70 6.42
C ILE A 27 3.69 -24.30 7.80
N VAL A 28 4.39 -24.70 8.86
CA VAL A 28 4.06 -24.31 10.23
C VAL A 28 4.94 -23.13 10.60
N LEU A 29 4.33 -21.96 10.77
CA LEU A 29 4.99 -20.76 11.26
C LEU A 29 4.92 -20.75 12.80
N LYS A 30 6.06 -20.49 13.44
CA LYS A 30 6.13 -20.30 14.89
C LYS A 30 6.25 -18.83 15.18
N TYR A 31 5.15 -18.22 15.61
CA TYR A 31 5.10 -16.84 16.02
C TYR A 31 5.68 -16.64 17.44
N PRO A 32 6.23 -15.47 17.77
CA PRO A 32 6.57 -15.10 19.14
C PRO A 32 5.34 -15.16 20.05
N GLU A 33 5.55 -15.44 21.33
CA GLU A 33 4.49 -15.39 22.30
C GLU A 33 4.12 -13.91 22.59
N THR A 34 2.84 -13.57 22.38
CA THR A 34 2.36 -12.23 22.65
C THR A 34 2.00 -12.08 24.13
N LYS A 35 2.60 -11.12 24.81
CA LYS A 35 2.35 -10.81 26.23
C LYS A 35 0.87 -10.50 26.43
N GLN A 36 0.31 -11.08 27.48
CA GLN A 36 -1.03 -10.77 27.97
C GLN A 36 -0.96 -9.99 29.28
N VAL A 37 -1.82 -9.00 29.42
CA VAL A 37 -1.99 -8.18 30.62
C VAL A 37 -3.42 -8.33 31.16
N ASP A 38 -3.58 -8.17 32.47
CA ASP A 38 -4.91 -8.25 33.09
C ASP A 38 -5.59 -6.87 33.04
N THR A 39 -6.14 -6.55 31.86
CA THR A 39 -6.89 -5.32 31.63
C THR A 39 -8.37 -5.68 31.41
N THR A 40 -9.26 -4.98 32.10
CA THR A 40 -10.70 -5.22 32.03
C THR A 40 -11.44 -3.88 31.99
N ASP A 41 -12.35 -3.72 31.03
CA ASP A 41 -13.27 -2.60 30.96
C ASP A 41 -14.66 -3.02 31.38
N THR A 42 -15.45 -2.06 31.87
CA THR A 42 -16.86 -2.30 32.19
C THR A 42 -17.76 -1.49 31.28
N TYR A 43 -18.57 -2.17 30.47
CA TYR A 43 -19.55 -1.57 29.59
C TYR A 43 -20.95 -1.94 30.04
N PHE A 44 -21.75 -0.96 30.45
CA PHE A 44 -23.14 -1.16 30.90
C PHE A 44 -23.30 -2.24 31.99
N GLY A 45 -22.31 -2.33 32.88
CA GLY A 45 -22.30 -3.33 33.97
C GLY A 45 -21.73 -4.70 33.58
N THR A 46 -21.26 -4.86 32.35
CA THR A 46 -20.58 -6.09 31.87
C THR A 46 -19.08 -5.90 31.80
N GLU A 47 -18.34 -6.79 32.41
CA GLU A 47 -16.88 -6.82 32.33
C GLU A 47 -16.42 -7.45 31.03
N VAL A 48 -15.52 -6.75 30.31
CA VAL A 48 -14.90 -7.19 29.07
C VAL A 48 -13.39 -7.18 29.24
N LYS A 49 -12.75 -8.34 29.16
CA LYS A 49 -11.29 -8.49 29.25
C LYS A 49 -10.62 -8.13 27.92
N ASP A 50 -9.55 -7.34 28.01
CA ASP A 50 -8.71 -6.98 26.86
C ASP A 50 -7.23 -7.19 27.20
N PRO A 51 -6.74 -8.44 27.11
CA PRO A 51 -5.36 -8.77 27.49
C PRO A 51 -4.31 -8.16 26.57
N TYR A 52 -4.72 -7.61 25.43
CA TYR A 52 -3.82 -7.01 24.45
C TYR A 52 -3.95 -5.50 24.31
N ARG A 53 -4.62 -4.82 25.24
CA ARG A 53 -4.82 -3.38 25.27
C ARG A 53 -3.52 -2.57 25.09
N TRP A 54 -2.41 -3.10 25.56
CA TRP A 54 -1.10 -2.45 25.44
C TRP A 54 -0.65 -2.26 23.98
N LEU A 55 -1.18 -3.04 23.01
CA LEU A 55 -0.91 -2.88 21.58
C LEU A 55 -1.60 -1.65 20.96
N GLU A 56 -2.57 -1.04 21.62
CA GLU A 56 -3.22 0.19 21.16
C GLU A 56 -2.26 1.40 21.21
N ASP A 57 -1.23 1.36 22.06
CA ASP A 57 -0.16 2.38 22.05
C ASP A 57 0.85 2.04 20.95
N ASP A 58 0.56 2.49 19.72
CA ASP A 58 1.37 2.30 18.52
C ASP A 58 2.75 2.99 18.59
N LYS A 59 2.92 3.95 19.52
CA LYS A 59 4.17 4.71 19.74
C LYS A 59 5.03 4.15 20.86
N SER A 60 4.56 3.15 21.59
CA SER A 60 5.34 2.53 22.66
C SER A 60 6.51 1.71 22.11
N ALA A 61 7.61 1.70 22.85
CA ALA A 61 8.76 0.86 22.51
C ALA A 61 8.42 -0.64 22.58
N GLU A 62 7.47 -1.02 23.45
CA GLU A 62 7.02 -2.40 23.62
C GLU A 62 6.25 -2.89 22.38
N THR A 63 5.30 -2.10 21.88
CA THR A 63 4.58 -2.39 20.63
C THR A 63 5.53 -2.45 19.44
N ALA A 64 6.46 -1.51 19.34
CA ALA A 64 7.47 -1.51 18.27
C ALA A 64 8.35 -2.77 18.31
N ALA A 65 8.74 -3.24 19.50
CA ALA A 65 9.52 -4.46 19.64
C ALA A 65 8.71 -5.71 19.24
N TRP A 66 7.44 -5.77 19.62
CA TRP A 66 6.53 -6.85 19.23
C TRP A 66 6.34 -6.89 17.71
N VAL A 67 6.02 -5.76 17.07
CA VAL A 67 5.90 -5.65 15.60
C VAL A 67 7.17 -6.11 14.90
N LYS A 68 8.35 -5.73 15.42
CA LYS A 68 9.63 -6.18 14.85
C LYS A 68 9.81 -7.70 14.94
N ALA A 69 9.42 -8.31 16.06
CA ALA A 69 9.53 -9.75 16.25
C ALA A 69 8.57 -10.53 15.32
N GLU A 70 7.33 -10.07 15.18
CA GLU A 70 6.35 -10.65 14.25
C GLU A 70 6.79 -10.52 12.78
N ASN A 71 7.34 -9.36 12.42
CA ASN A 71 7.88 -9.11 11.08
C ASN A 71 9.07 -10.03 10.74
N GLN A 72 9.89 -10.42 11.72
CA GLN A 72 10.98 -11.37 11.47
C GLN A 72 10.44 -12.73 10.99
N VAL A 73 9.34 -13.22 11.58
CA VAL A 73 8.68 -14.45 11.13
C VAL A 73 8.12 -14.28 9.72
N THR A 74 7.39 -13.19 9.49
CA THR A 74 6.76 -12.88 8.20
C THR A 74 7.79 -12.79 7.08
N PHE A 75 8.81 -11.97 7.25
CA PHE A 75 9.84 -11.78 6.21
C PHE A 75 10.70 -13.03 6.03
N GLY A 76 11.03 -13.75 7.11
CA GLY A 76 11.74 -15.00 7.03
C GLY A 76 10.98 -16.09 6.25
N TYR A 77 9.66 -16.04 6.24
CA TYR A 77 8.83 -16.89 5.37
C TYR A 77 8.82 -16.39 3.93
N LEU A 78 8.53 -15.09 3.73
CA LEU A 78 8.42 -14.50 2.40
C LEU A 78 9.71 -14.61 1.57
N GLU A 79 10.88 -14.51 2.23
CA GLU A 79 12.19 -14.63 1.58
C GLU A 79 12.46 -16.04 1.04
N LYS A 80 11.82 -17.06 1.58
CA LYS A 80 11.96 -18.45 1.11
C LYS A 80 11.12 -18.77 -0.12
N ILE A 81 10.24 -17.86 -0.56
CA ILE A 81 9.41 -18.07 -1.75
C ILE A 81 10.29 -17.95 -3.00
N PRO A 82 10.51 -19.03 -3.77
CA PRO A 82 11.52 -19.07 -4.85
C PRO A 82 11.28 -18.04 -5.95
N PHE A 83 10.01 -17.78 -6.30
CA PHE A 83 9.61 -16.87 -7.39
C PHE A 83 9.36 -15.43 -6.93
N ARG A 84 9.56 -15.10 -5.64
CA ARG A 84 9.27 -13.77 -5.08
C ARG A 84 10.05 -12.66 -5.79
N LYS A 85 11.33 -12.90 -6.06
CA LYS A 85 12.20 -11.93 -6.75
C LYS A 85 11.73 -11.68 -8.17
N GLU A 86 11.48 -12.73 -8.93
CA GLU A 86 11.02 -12.63 -10.33
C GLU A 86 9.65 -11.94 -10.42
N LEU A 87 8.74 -12.25 -9.48
CA LEU A 87 7.44 -11.61 -9.40
C LEU A 87 7.58 -10.11 -9.10
N LYS A 88 8.44 -9.73 -8.15
CA LYS A 88 8.71 -8.32 -7.83
C LYS A 88 9.25 -7.58 -9.05
N GLU A 89 10.26 -8.10 -9.71
CA GLU A 89 10.85 -7.50 -10.92
C GLU A 89 9.81 -7.35 -12.04
N ARG A 90 8.93 -8.35 -12.20
CA ARG A 90 7.85 -8.29 -13.17
C ARG A 90 6.85 -7.19 -12.83
N LEU A 91 6.44 -7.08 -11.57
CA LEU A 91 5.52 -6.05 -11.10
C LEU A 91 6.12 -4.65 -11.27
N GLU A 92 7.38 -4.45 -10.88
CA GLU A 92 8.08 -3.17 -11.08
C GLU A 92 8.11 -2.79 -12.56
N LYS A 93 8.46 -3.72 -13.45
CA LYS A 93 8.48 -3.47 -14.89
C LYS A 93 7.11 -3.08 -15.46
N VAL A 94 6.05 -3.76 -15.01
CA VAL A 94 4.68 -3.50 -15.49
C VAL A 94 4.15 -2.18 -14.93
N TRP A 95 4.53 -1.83 -13.68
CA TRP A 95 4.04 -0.64 -12.99
C TRP A 95 4.83 0.63 -13.32
N ASN A 96 6.04 0.48 -13.87
CA ASN A 96 6.93 1.59 -14.18
C ASN A 96 6.56 2.27 -15.49
N TYR A 97 5.47 3.03 -15.48
CA TYR A 97 5.07 3.92 -16.58
C TYR A 97 4.56 5.25 -16.01
N GLU A 98 4.70 6.32 -16.76
CA GLU A 98 4.19 7.63 -16.37
C GLU A 98 2.68 7.62 -16.23
N LYS A 99 2.17 8.14 -15.11
CA LYS A 99 0.75 8.25 -14.80
C LYS A 99 0.41 9.71 -14.60
N ILE A 100 -0.60 10.21 -15.32
CA ILE A 100 -1.08 11.59 -15.23
C ILE A 100 -2.58 11.56 -14.97
N SER A 101 -3.03 12.32 -13.96
CA SER A 101 -4.46 12.47 -13.66
C SER A 101 -5.16 13.36 -14.68
N ALA A 102 -6.50 13.31 -14.69
CA ALA A 102 -7.28 14.36 -15.36
C ALA A 102 -6.89 15.74 -14.80
N PRO A 103 -6.69 16.74 -15.67
CA PRO A 103 -6.40 18.09 -15.22
C PRO A 103 -7.65 18.79 -14.66
N PHE A 104 -7.46 19.68 -13.69
CA PHE A 104 -8.51 20.52 -13.12
C PHE A 104 -8.04 21.97 -13.02
N LYS A 105 -8.98 22.92 -13.04
CA LYS A 105 -8.67 24.35 -13.03
C LYS A 105 -9.01 24.97 -11.69
N GLU A 106 -8.01 25.71 -11.13
CA GLU A 106 -8.20 26.52 -9.93
C GLU A 106 -7.51 27.88 -10.12
N GLY A 107 -8.29 28.94 -9.99
CA GLY A 107 -7.82 30.30 -10.26
C GLY A 107 -7.26 30.46 -11.68
N ASN A 108 -6.00 30.87 -11.77
CA ASN A 108 -5.31 31.09 -13.05
C ASN A 108 -4.50 29.90 -13.55
N TYR A 109 -4.55 28.76 -12.85
CA TYR A 109 -3.71 27.59 -13.14
C TYR A 109 -4.56 26.36 -13.50
N THR A 110 -3.93 25.46 -14.24
CA THR A 110 -4.42 24.11 -14.46
C THR A 110 -3.53 23.14 -13.69
N TYR A 111 -4.10 22.38 -12.79
CA TYR A 111 -3.41 21.43 -11.92
C TYR A 111 -3.61 19.98 -12.40
N TYR A 112 -2.66 19.12 -12.11
CA TYR A 112 -2.75 17.68 -12.35
C TYR A 112 -1.72 16.94 -11.50
N PHE A 113 -2.04 15.72 -11.13
CA PHE A 113 -1.10 14.82 -10.48
C PHE A 113 -0.30 14.04 -11.51
N LYS A 114 0.99 13.88 -11.27
CA LYS A 114 1.90 13.14 -12.11
C LYS A 114 2.78 12.23 -11.26
N ASN A 115 2.95 10.97 -11.72
CA ASN A 115 3.87 10.01 -11.13
C ASN A 115 4.76 9.47 -12.27
N ASN A 116 6.07 9.44 -12.07
CA ASN A 116 7.02 9.00 -13.09
C ASN A 116 7.07 7.48 -13.28
N GLY A 117 6.29 6.73 -12.49
CA GLY A 117 6.20 5.27 -12.51
C GLY A 117 6.32 4.65 -11.14
N LEU A 118 7.45 4.76 -10.48
CA LEU A 118 7.76 4.12 -9.19
C LEU A 118 7.87 5.09 -8.02
N GLN A 119 7.53 6.35 -8.18
CA GLN A 119 7.44 7.27 -7.05
C GLN A 119 6.42 6.78 -6.04
N ASN A 120 6.70 6.93 -4.74
CA ASN A 120 5.82 6.51 -3.67
C ASN A 120 4.44 7.19 -3.77
N GLN A 121 4.44 8.50 -4.04
CA GLN A 121 3.22 9.30 -4.21
C GLN A 121 3.29 10.12 -5.49
N SER A 122 2.12 10.44 -6.07
CA SER A 122 2.03 11.36 -7.20
C SER A 122 2.30 12.79 -6.76
N VAL A 123 3.01 13.52 -7.59
CA VAL A 123 3.37 14.93 -7.37
C VAL A 123 2.32 15.82 -8.03
N LEU A 124 1.90 16.89 -7.34
CA LEU A 124 0.98 17.87 -7.89
C LEU A 124 1.77 18.93 -8.66
N TYR A 125 1.48 19.03 -9.94
CA TYR A 125 2.00 20.05 -10.85
C TYR A 125 0.92 21.05 -11.21
N ARG A 126 1.33 22.22 -11.66
CA ARG A 126 0.43 23.22 -12.26
C ARG A 126 1.01 23.84 -13.52
N LYS A 127 0.13 24.29 -14.40
CA LYS A 127 0.46 25.07 -15.60
C LYS A 127 -0.25 26.42 -15.55
N ASP A 128 0.46 27.48 -15.90
CA ASP A 128 -0.12 28.79 -16.09
C ASP A 128 -0.81 28.91 -17.47
N LYS A 129 -1.36 30.09 -17.77
CA LYS A 129 -2.03 30.38 -19.06
C LYS A 129 -1.08 30.32 -20.26
N SER A 130 0.24 30.47 -20.05
CA SER A 130 1.24 30.34 -21.10
C SER A 130 1.63 28.87 -21.37
N GLY A 131 1.17 27.95 -20.54
CA GLY A 131 1.52 26.53 -20.58
C GLY A 131 2.80 26.19 -19.83
N LYS A 132 3.41 27.16 -19.13
CA LYS A 132 4.59 26.90 -18.29
C LYS A 132 4.21 25.99 -17.12
N GLU A 133 4.88 24.85 -17.07
CA GLU A 133 4.71 23.85 -16.02
C GLU A 133 5.65 24.12 -14.84
N GLU A 134 5.15 23.96 -13.63
CA GLU A 134 5.95 23.97 -12.42
C GLU A 134 5.44 22.97 -11.39
N LEU A 135 6.34 22.46 -10.56
CA LEU A 135 6.01 21.64 -9.41
C LEU A 135 5.30 22.52 -8.38
N PHE A 136 4.12 22.10 -7.92
CA PHE A 136 3.36 22.82 -6.93
C PHE A 136 3.48 22.20 -5.52
N LEU A 137 3.28 20.89 -5.40
CA LEU A 137 3.36 20.16 -4.13
C LEU A 137 3.91 18.76 -4.37
N ASP A 138 5.00 18.41 -3.66
CA ASP A 138 5.59 17.09 -3.71
C ASP A 138 5.41 16.34 -2.39
N PRO A 139 4.44 15.42 -2.30
CA PRO A 139 4.21 14.62 -1.09
C PRO A 139 5.37 13.72 -0.71
N ASN A 140 6.24 13.37 -1.67
CA ASN A 140 7.40 12.52 -1.40
C ASN A 140 8.46 13.22 -0.51
N THR A 141 8.32 14.53 -0.29
CA THR A 141 9.20 15.33 0.57
C THR A 141 8.64 15.57 1.98
N PHE A 142 7.45 15.05 2.29
CA PHE A 142 6.79 15.32 3.58
C PHE A 142 7.47 14.62 4.76
N SER A 143 8.06 13.44 4.54
CA SER A 143 8.85 12.73 5.53
C SER A 143 10.03 12.02 4.87
N SER A 144 11.11 11.85 5.62
CA SER A 144 12.33 11.20 5.11
C SER A 144 12.16 9.69 4.90
N ASP A 145 11.25 9.06 5.62
CA ASP A 145 10.93 7.63 5.55
C ASP A 145 9.78 7.31 4.57
N GLY A 146 9.15 8.35 3.98
CA GLY A 146 8.06 8.20 3.02
C GLY A 146 6.74 7.74 3.63
N THR A 147 6.57 7.76 4.95
CA THR A 147 5.36 7.30 5.64
C THR A 147 4.26 8.36 5.74
N THR A 148 4.57 9.64 5.49
CA THR A 148 3.58 10.71 5.47
C THR A 148 2.92 10.81 4.09
N SER A 149 1.60 10.70 4.04
CA SER A 149 0.82 10.71 2.80
C SER A 149 -0.02 11.97 2.65
N LEU A 150 -0.22 12.40 1.40
CA LEU A 150 -1.19 13.42 1.02
C LEU A 150 -2.59 12.78 0.97
N SER A 151 -3.53 13.28 1.79
CA SER A 151 -4.89 12.73 1.85
C SER A 151 -5.87 13.51 0.97
N SER A 152 -5.83 14.86 1.00
CA SER A 152 -6.72 15.69 0.18
C SER A 152 -6.07 17.04 -0.17
N VAL A 153 -6.61 17.69 -1.20
CA VAL A 153 -6.22 19.03 -1.65
C VAL A 153 -7.49 19.78 -2.04
N GLU A 154 -7.73 20.93 -1.42
CA GLU A 154 -8.90 21.77 -1.66
C GLU A 154 -8.47 23.23 -1.85
N PHE A 155 -9.07 23.91 -2.81
CA PHE A 155 -8.77 25.30 -3.12
C PHE A 155 -9.87 26.23 -2.61
N SER A 156 -9.47 27.46 -2.25
CA SER A 156 -10.45 28.54 -2.01
C SER A 156 -11.17 28.92 -3.31
N LYS A 157 -12.41 29.44 -3.20
CA LYS A 157 -13.24 29.81 -4.36
C LYS A 157 -12.56 30.76 -5.35
N ASP A 158 -11.66 31.61 -4.85
CA ASP A 158 -10.88 32.55 -5.66
C ASP A 158 -9.55 31.99 -6.15
N GLY A 159 -9.22 30.76 -5.78
CA GLY A 159 -7.96 30.06 -6.11
C GLY A 159 -6.73 30.67 -5.47
N SER A 160 -6.86 31.53 -4.46
CA SER A 160 -5.72 32.20 -3.81
C SER A 160 -5.06 31.36 -2.73
N LEU A 161 -5.82 30.47 -2.09
CA LEU A 161 -5.35 29.57 -1.05
C LEU A 161 -5.60 28.11 -1.45
N VAL A 162 -4.76 27.23 -0.93
CA VAL A 162 -4.95 25.80 -0.96
C VAL A 162 -4.81 25.23 0.44
N ALA A 163 -5.75 24.39 0.85
CA ALA A 163 -5.66 23.57 2.03
C ALA A 163 -5.35 22.12 1.58
N TYR A 164 -4.35 21.51 2.17
CA TYR A 164 -4.11 20.09 1.96
C TYR A 164 -3.98 19.38 3.30
N SER A 165 -4.42 18.13 3.34
CA SER A 165 -4.32 17.30 4.54
C SER A 165 -3.27 16.23 4.35
N ILE A 166 -2.56 15.94 5.44
CA ILE A 166 -1.56 14.88 5.51
C ILE A 166 -1.91 13.90 6.62
N SER A 167 -1.64 12.62 6.35
CA SER A 167 -1.69 11.53 7.33
C SER A 167 -0.27 11.05 7.61
N GLU A 168 0.12 10.96 8.87
CA GLU A 168 1.45 10.53 9.29
C GLU A 168 1.42 9.05 9.70
N ALA A 169 2.33 8.26 9.17
CA ALA A 169 2.53 6.84 9.52
C ALA A 169 1.25 5.97 9.47
N GLY A 170 0.33 6.26 8.54
CA GLY A 170 -0.93 5.52 8.41
C GLY A 170 -1.99 5.85 9.47
N SER A 171 -1.80 6.94 10.24
CA SER A 171 -2.77 7.42 11.23
C SER A 171 -4.09 7.85 10.57
N ASP A 172 -5.22 7.60 11.24
CA ASP A 172 -6.52 8.17 10.87
C ASP A 172 -6.62 9.68 11.13
N TRP A 173 -5.73 10.23 11.95
CA TRP A 173 -5.64 11.65 12.22
C TRP A 173 -4.95 12.38 11.08
N ASN A 174 -5.57 13.47 10.64
CA ASN A 174 -5.03 14.32 9.58
C ASN A 174 -4.66 15.70 10.12
N LYS A 175 -3.53 16.22 9.63
CA LYS A 175 -3.15 17.63 9.82
C LYS A 175 -3.52 18.41 8.57
N ILE A 176 -4.16 19.57 8.74
CA ILE A 176 -4.50 20.47 7.64
C ILE A 176 -3.46 21.59 7.58
N ILE A 177 -2.89 21.78 6.39
CA ILE A 177 -1.90 22.80 6.10
C ILE A 177 -2.46 23.74 5.03
N ILE A 178 -2.35 25.04 5.26
CA ILE A 178 -2.83 26.06 4.32
C ILE A 178 -1.64 26.77 3.70
N LEU A 179 -1.64 26.84 2.36
CA LEU A 179 -0.64 27.57 1.57
C LEU A 179 -1.28 28.66 0.73
N ASN A 180 -0.48 29.66 0.40
CA ASN A 180 -0.84 30.61 -0.64
C ASN A 180 -0.60 29.97 -2.01
N ALA A 181 -1.68 29.77 -2.78
CA ALA A 181 -1.62 29.11 -4.08
C ALA A 181 -1.06 29.99 -5.20
N ILE A 182 -0.99 31.33 -4.99
CA ILE A 182 -0.51 32.28 -6.00
C ILE A 182 1.02 32.44 -5.91
N LYS A 183 1.57 32.41 -4.69
CA LYS A 183 3.03 32.56 -4.48
C LYS A 183 3.71 31.23 -4.74
N SER A 184 4.56 31.17 -5.77
CA SER A 184 5.53 30.08 -5.92
C SER A 184 6.39 30.00 -4.66
N LYS A 185 6.58 28.79 -4.10
CA LYS A 185 7.63 28.59 -3.11
C LYS A 185 8.97 28.74 -3.84
N ASN A 186 9.66 29.88 -3.62
CA ASN A 186 11.10 29.97 -3.88
C ASN A 186 11.84 29.24 -2.77
#